data_f3713ad3b3470a7748e305b25e3f358c
#
_entry.id   f3713ad3b3470a7748e305b25e3f358c
#
_cell.length_a   1.000
_cell.length_b   1.000
_cell.length_c   1.000
_cell.angle_alpha   90.00
_cell.angle_beta   90.00
_cell.angle_gamma   90.00
#
_symmetry.space_group_name_H-M   'P 1'
#
loop_
_entity.id
_entity.type
_entity.pdbx_description
1 polymer ?
#
loop_
_entity_poly.entity_id
_entity_poly.type
_entity_poly.pdbx_seq_one_letter_code
_entity_poly.pdbx_strand_id
1 'polypeptide(L)'
;AALVDKNGLTYLGSAGERTIGTGDVMTTDTVGAIASMTKAVTGAAVMQLVEQGHLDLDAPAETYCVELASPQVLDGFDEAGQPILRNARSQVTLRNLLTHTSGYAYDFTDPNLDKWFGATDAPRMSTGRVASLNTPLMFDPGTRWHYGIGIDWAGIILERVTKSKLGDYFAEHLLEPLGMVDTGFACTPNMLERKASMHLRTPD
;
A
#
# COMPACT_ATOMS: atom_id res chain seq x y z
N ALA A 1 -13.67 12.89 14.09
CA ALA A 1 -14.56 12.14 13.19
C ALA A 1 -15.33 13.09 12.28
N ALA A 2 -15.56 12.65 11.04
CA ALA A 2 -16.40 13.37 10.07
C ALA A 2 -17.46 12.41 9.52
N LEU A 3 -18.66 12.92 9.29
CA LEU A 3 -19.73 12.24 8.56
C LEU A 3 -20.11 13.09 7.36
N VAL A 4 -20.16 12.49 6.20
CA VAL A 4 -20.46 13.14 4.93
C VAL A 4 -21.55 12.35 4.21
N ASP A 5 -22.49 13.04 3.61
CA ASP A 5 -23.50 12.46 2.72
C ASP A 5 -23.49 13.17 1.35
N LYS A 6 -24.45 12.84 0.48
CA LYS A 6 -24.57 13.48 -0.84
C LYS A 6 -24.83 14.99 -0.82
N ASN A 7 -25.20 15.55 0.34
CA ASN A 7 -25.47 16.99 0.51
C ASN A 7 -24.27 17.71 1.15
N GLY A 8 -23.22 17.00 1.54
CA GLY A 8 -22.00 17.54 2.13
C GLY A 8 -21.72 17.04 3.55
N LEU A 9 -20.99 17.85 4.30
CA LEU A 9 -20.56 17.53 5.67
C LEU A 9 -21.75 17.61 6.65
N THR A 10 -22.09 16.47 7.24
CA THR A 10 -23.20 16.34 8.20
C THR A 10 -22.72 16.50 9.66
N TYR A 11 -21.51 16.05 9.95
CA TYR A 11 -20.91 16.14 11.28
C TYR A 11 -19.39 16.26 11.16
N LEU A 12 -18.81 17.12 12.02
CA LEU A 12 -17.37 17.21 12.20
C LEU A 12 -17.07 17.42 13.69
N GLY A 13 -16.25 16.56 14.28
CA GLY A 13 -15.88 16.65 15.69
C GLY A 13 -14.54 16.01 15.99
N SER A 14 -13.89 16.51 17.03
CA SER A 14 -12.62 16.01 17.54
C SER A 14 -12.69 15.79 19.04
N ALA A 15 -11.90 14.86 19.57
CA ALA A 15 -11.77 14.59 20.99
C ALA A 15 -10.40 13.97 21.30
N GLY A 16 -9.90 14.16 22.51
CA GLY A 16 -8.62 13.63 22.98
C GLY A 16 -7.45 14.55 22.69
N GLU A 17 -6.25 13.99 22.84
CA GLU A 17 -4.96 14.69 22.65
C GLU A 17 -4.27 14.22 21.37
N ARG A 18 -3.54 15.11 20.71
CA ARG A 18 -2.70 14.80 19.54
C ARG A 18 -1.51 13.93 19.94
N THR A 19 -0.97 14.14 21.13
CA THR A 19 0.08 13.35 21.73
C THR A 19 -0.30 13.12 23.19
N ILE A 20 -0.42 11.86 23.60
CA ILE A 20 -0.86 11.49 24.96
C ILE A 20 0.05 12.14 26.00
N GLY A 21 -0.55 12.78 26.99
CA GLY A 21 0.12 13.37 28.14
C GLY A 21 0.75 14.75 27.89
N THR A 22 0.55 15.36 26.73
CA THR A 22 1.08 16.71 26.43
C THR A 22 0.09 17.84 26.73
N GLY A 23 -1.21 17.53 26.77
CA GLY A 23 -2.28 18.53 26.84
C GLY A 23 -2.64 19.15 25.49
N ASP A 24 -1.96 18.79 24.40
CA ASP A 24 -2.27 19.25 23.04
C ASP A 24 -3.57 18.62 22.54
N VAL A 25 -4.64 19.38 22.52
CA VAL A 25 -5.95 18.86 22.14
C VAL A 25 -6.03 18.50 20.66
N MET A 26 -6.74 17.41 20.36
CA MET A 26 -7.14 17.05 19.01
C MET A 26 -8.13 18.09 18.48
N THR A 27 -7.89 18.58 17.27
CA THR A 27 -8.74 19.55 16.56
C THR A 27 -9.28 18.96 15.27
N THR A 28 -10.25 19.61 14.64
CA THR A 28 -10.85 19.13 13.39
C THR A 28 -9.92 19.23 12.19
N ASP A 29 -8.85 20.01 12.31
CA ASP A 29 -7.78 20.18 11.32
C ASP A 29 -6.49 19.42 11.68
N THR A 30 -6.54 18.55 12.69
CA THR A 30 -5.40 17.70 13.06
C THR A 30 -5.02 16.78 11.92
N VAL A 31 -3.72 16.74 11.60
CA VAL A 31 -3.14 15.88 10.57
C VAL A 31 -2.78 14.52 11.16
N GLY A 32 -3.29 13.46 10.57
CA GLY A 32 -3.05 12.07 11.00
C GLY A 32 -2.38 11.22 9.94
N ALA A 33 -1.64 10.19 10.36
CA ALA A 33 -1.16 9.16 9.45
C ALA A 33 -2.33 8.27 8.99
N ILE A 34 -2.61 8.28 7.68
CA ILE A 34 -3.73 7.52 7.12
C ILE A 34 -3.37 6.07 6.79
N ALA A 35 -2.09 5.70 6.87
CA ALA A 35 -1.60 4.35 6.64
C ALA A 35 -2.25 3.69 5.40
N SER A 36 -2.87 2.53 5.57
CA SER A 36 -3.44 1.75 4.47
C SER A 36 -4.68 2.37 3.80
N MET A 37 -5.24 3.46 4.30
CA MET A 37 -6.22 4.25 3.55
C MET A 37 -5.61 4.85 2.27
N THR A 38 -4.29 5.01 2.22
CA THR A 38 -3.54 5.37 1.00
C THR A 38 -3.83 4.42 -0.17
N LYS A 39 -4.14 3.15 0.11
CA LYS A 39 -4.46 2.16 -0.93
C LYS A 39 -5.71 2.52 -1.73
N ALA A 40 -6.70 3.15 -1.11
CA ALA A 40 -7.89 3.62 -1.81
C ALA A 40 -7.54 4.73 -2.81
N VAL A 41 -6.65 5.65 -2.42
CA VAL A 41 -6.17 6.73 -3.31
C VAL A 41 -5.35 6.14 -4.46
N THR A 42 -4.45 5.18 -4.16
CA THR A 42 -3.68 4.48 -5.20
C THR A 42 -4.61 3.74 -6.17
N GLY A 43 -5.62 3.05 -5.65
CA GLY A 43 -6.61 2.36 -6.48
C GLY A 43 -7.36 3.32 -7.41
N ALA A 44 -7.81 4.48 -6.89
CA ALA A 44 -8.47 5.50 -7.70
C ALA A 44 -7.54 6.04 -8.80
N ALA A 45 -6.27 6.35 -8.47
CA ALA A 45 -5.28 6.80 -9.45
C ALA A 45 -5.02 5.78 -10.56
N VAL A 46 -4.88 4.50 -10.19
CA VAL A 46 -4.71 3.42 -11.17
C VAL A 46 -5.94 3.27 -12.05
N MET A 47 -7.14 3.38 -11.48
CA MET A 47 -8.38 3.30 -12.25
C MET A 47 -8.57 4.47 -13.21
N GLN A 48 -8.08 5.68 -12.91
CA GLN A 48 -8.03 6.78 -13.89
C GLN A 48 -7.21 6.39 -15.12
N LEU A 49 -6.05 5.73 -14.93
CA LEU A 49 -5.22 5.27 -16.05
C LEU A 49 -5.87 4.12 -16.84
N VAL A 50 -6.67 3.28 -16.17
CA VAL A 50 -7.47 2.25 -16.85
C VAL A 50 -8.56 2.90 -17.71
N GLU A 51 -9.30 3.89 -17.18
CA GLU A 51 -10.32 4.63 -17.93
C GLU A 51 -9.72 5.37 -19.14
N GLN A 52 -8.48 5.87 -19.01
CA GLN A 52 -7.75 6.53 -20.08
C GLN A 52 -7.14 5.56 -21.11
N GLY A 53 -7.23 4.25 -20.88
CA GLY A 53 -6.67 3.22 -21.75
C GLY A 53 -5.15 3.06 -21.68
N HIS A 54 -4.51 3.63 -20.65
CA HIS A 54 -3.08 3.47 -20.42
C HIS A 54 -2.73 2.17 -19.70
N LEU A 55 -3.67 1.61 -18.94
CA LEU A 55 -3.54 0.36 -18.21
C LEU A 55 -4.72 -0.56 -18.53
N ASP A 56 -4.46 -1.86 -18.54
CA ASP A 56 -5.47 -2.92 -18.61
C ASP A 56 -5.42 -3.75 -17.34
N LEU A 57 -6.55 -3.95 -16.67
CA LEU A 57 -6.66 -4.71 -15.43
C LEU A 57 -6.26 -6.18 -15.59
N ASP A 58 -6.51 -6.76 -16.73
CA ASP A 58 -6.34 -8.19 -17.00
C ASP A 58 -5.06 -8.50 -17.78
N ALA A 59 -4.32 -7.48 -18.23
CA ALA A 59 -3.00 -7.66 -18.78
C ALA A 59 -2.02 -8.19 -17.74
N PRO A 60 -1.05 -9.06 -18.13
CA PRO A 60 0.04 -9.44 -17.26
C PRO A 60 0.79 -8.21 -16.72
N ALA A 61 0.97 -8.14 -15.41
CA ALA A 61 1.62 -7.00 -14.77
C ALA A 61 3.07 -6.78 -15.24
N GLU A 62 3.73 -7.83 -15.72
CA GLU A 62 5.07 -7.76 -16.34
C GLU A 62 5.11 -6.85 -17.58
N THR A 63 3.99 -6.66 -18.27
CA THR A 63 3.86 -5.73 -19.39
C THR A 63 4.25 -4.30 -18.98
N TYR A 64 3.96 -3.94 -17.73
CA TYR A 64 4.23 -2.61 -17.16
C TYR A 64 5.45 -2.61 -16.22
N CYS A 65 5.77 -3.77 -15.64
CA CYS A 65 6.76 -3.90 -14.59
C CYS A 65 7.50 -5.25 -14.72
N VAL A 66 8.69 -5.22 -15.35
CA VAL A 66 9.48 -6.44 -15.67
C VAL A 66 9.84 -7.26 -14.41
N GLU A 67 9.94 -6.65 -13.24
CA GLU A 67 10.21 -7.36 -11.98
C GLU A 67 9.08 -8.33 -11.59
N LEU A 68 7.89 -8.17 -12.19
CA LEU A 68 6.76 -9.06 -12.00
C LEU A 68 6.72 -10.21 -13.01
N ALA A 69 7.73 -10.29 -13.89
CA ALA A 69 7.91 -11.44 -14.77
C ALA A 69 8.35 -12.67 -13.96
N SER A 70 7.82 -13.83 -14.31
CA SER A 70 8.20 -15.12 -13.71
C SER A 70 8.15 -15.15 -12.17
N PRO A 71 7.02 -14.77 -11.55
CA PRO A 71 6.89 -14.75 -10.09
C PRO A 71 7.04 -16.19 -9.53
N GLN A 72 7.71 -16.29 -8.38
CA GLN A 72 7.89 -17.56 -7.68
C GLN A 72 6.96 -17.66 -6.48
N VAL A 73 6.44 -18.85 -6.22
CA VAL A 73 5.63 -19.18 -5.05
C VAL A 73 6.49 -19.89 -4.02
N LEU A 74 6.38 -19.48 -2.76
CA LEU A 74 6.98 -20.19 -1.64
C LEU A 74 6.19 -21.49 -1.38
N ASP A 75 6.79 -22.63 -1.67
CA ASP A 75 6.17 -23.97 -1.57
C ASP A 75 6.51 -24.66 -0.24
N GLY A 76 7.25 -23.98 0.64
CA GLY A 76 7.64 -24.45 1.96
C GLY A 76 9.10 -24.20 2.26
N PHE A 77 9.64 -25.01 3.18
CA PHE A 77 11.03 -24.95 3.61
C PHE A 77 11.57 -26.38 3.70
N ASP A 78 12.84 -26.56 3.36
CA ASP A 78 13.52 -27.83 3.53
C ASP A 78 13.88 -28.12 5.01
N GLU A 79 14.53 -29.27 5.27
CA GLU A 79 14.96 -29.68 6.61
C GLU A 79 16.01 -28.74 7.22
N ALA A 80 16.75 -28.01 6.40
CA ALA A 80 17.72 -26.99 6.81
C ALA A 80 17.07 -25.61 7.02
N GLY A 81 15.74 -25.49 6.79
CA GLY A 81 15.00 -24.26 6.90
C GLY A 81 15.14 -23.30 5.72
N GLN A 82 15.72 -23.78 4.60
CA GLN A 82 15.86 -22.96 3.39
C GLN A 82 14.54 -22.93 2.61
N PRO A 83 14.18 -21.79 2.00
CA PRO A 83 12.94 -21.69 1.24
C PRO A 83 12.95 -22.54 -0.01
N ILE A 84 11.88 -23.29 -0.22
CA ILE A 84 11.60 -24.03 -1.45
C ILE A 84 10.69 -23.17 -2.32
N LEU A 85 11.19 -22.77 -3.49
CA LEU A 85 10.47 -21.94 -4.43
C LEU A 85 10.09 -22.73 -5.68
N ARG A 86 8.92 -22.44 -6.24
CA ARG A 86 8.49 -22.93 -7.55
C ARG A 86 7.95 -21.80 -8.41
N ASN A 87 7.92 -21.99 -9.71
CA ASN A 87 7.26 -21.02 -10.59
C ASN A 87 5.75 -20.97 -10.30
N ALA A 88 5.17 -19.76 -10.35
CA ALA A 88 3.73 -19.60 -10.31
C ALA A 88 3.06 -20.26 -11.53
N ARG A 89 1.84 -20.78 -11.36
CA ARG A 89 1.08 -21.44 -12.42
C ARG A 89 0.32 -20.46 -13.31
N SER A 90 0.21 -19.22 -12.88
CA SER A 90 -0.44 -18.11 -13.60
C SER A 90 0.35 -16.84 -13.43
N GLN A 91 0.22 -15.93 -14.37
CA GLN A 91 0.82 -14.59 -14.29
C GLN A 91 0.06 -13.71 -13.29
N VAL A 92 0.76 -12.78 -12.67
CA VAL A 92 0.15 -11.71 -11.87
C VAL A 92 -0.45 -10.68 -12.83
N THR A 93 -1.70 -10.29 -12.63
CA THR A 93 -2.36 -9.19 -13.35
C THR A 93 -2.49 -7.95 -12.47
N LEU A 94 -2.73 -6.79 -13.08
CA LEU A 94 -3.03 -5.56 -12.34
C LEU A 94 -4.28 -5.73 -11.45
N ARG A 95 -5.28 -6.46 -11.93
CA ARG A 95 -6.47 -6.83 -11.14
C ARG A 95 -6.08 -7.61 -9.89
N ASN A 96 -5.22 -8.61 -10.01
CA ASN A 96 -4.76 -9.39 -8.86
C ASN A 96 -4.04 -8.52 -7.81
N LEU A 97 -3.23 -7.57 -8.25
CA LEU A 97 -2.53 -6.63 -7.35
C LEU A 97 -3.52 -5.76 -6.57
N LEU A 98 -4.50 -5.16 -7.26
CA LEU A 98 -5.49 -4.26 -6.67
C LEU A 98 -6.50 -4.97 -5.75
N THR A 99 -6.81 -6.24 -6.01
CA THR A 99 -7.81 -6.99 -5.25
C THR A 99 -7.23 -7.89 -4.16
N HIS A 100 -5.91 -7.83 -3.93
CA HIS A 100 -5.20 -8.71 -2.98
C HIS A 100 -5.35 -10.21 -3.30
N THR A 101 -5.39 -10.55 -4.59
CA THR A 101 -5.44 -11.94 -5.07
C THR A 101 -4.18 -12.36 -5.81
N SER A 102 -3.12 -11.55 -5.78
CA SER A 102 -1.87 -11.78 -6.48
C SER A 102 -0.98 -12.87 -5.87
N GLY A 103 -1.19 -13.21 -4.60
CA GLY A 103 -0.31 -14.09 -3.85
C GLY A 103 0.73 -13.37 -2.98
N TYR A 104 0.94 -12.08 -3.17
CA TYR A 104 1.77 -11.28 -2.27
C TYR A 104 1.12 -11.13 -0.90
N ALA A 105 1.96 -11.06 0.15
CA ALA A 105 1.55 -10.88 1.54
C ALA A 105 2.37 -9.77 2.23
N TYR A 106 2.08 -9.53 3.50
CA TYR A 106 2.97 -8.83 4.44
C TYR A 106 3.54 -9.82 5.45
N ASP A 107 4.75 -9.59 5.94
CA ASP A 107 5.40 -10.41 6.96
C ASP A 107 4.58 -10.51 8.28
N PHE A 108 3.87 -9.45 8.65
CA PHE A 108 2.98 -9.44 9.81
C PHE A 108 1.61 -10.12 9.59
N THR A 109 1.29 -10.51 8.35
CA THR A 109 0.04 -11.22 8.01
C THR A 109 0.26 -12.68 7.63
N ASP A 110 1.50 -13.06 7.26
CA ASP A 110 1.83 -14.41 6.84
C ASP A 110 3.12 -14.90 7.52
N PRO A 111 3.02 -15.89 8.44
CA PRO A 111 4.18 -16.42 9.16
C PRO A 111 5.23 -17.07 8.25
N ASN A 112 4.84 -17.61 7.09
CA ASN A 112 5.80 -18.19 6.15
C ASN A 112 6.62 -17.10 5.46
N LEU A 113 6.01 -15.93 5.18
CA LEU A 113 6.76 -14.81 4.64
C LEU A 113 7.72 -14.22 5.70
N ASP A 114 7.31 -14.14 6.97
CA ASP A 114 8.21 -13.71 8.04
C ASP A 114 9.39 -14.69 8.19
N LYS A 115 9.12 -16.00 8.14
CA LYS A 115 10.17 -17.03 8.14
C LYS A 115 11.09 -16.93 6.92
N TRP A 116 10.55 -16.62 5.73
CA TRP A 116 11.34 -16.41 4.51
C TRP A 116 12.30 -15.22 4.67
N PHE A 117 11.87 -14.10 5.24
CA PHE A 117 12.75 -12.97 5.55
C PHE A 117 13.84 -13.35 6.57
N GLY A 118 13.55 -14.23 7.52
CA GLY A 118 14.53 -14.75 8.48
C GLY A 118 15.56 -15.70 7.85
N ALA A 119 15.20 -16.36 6.76
CA ALA A 119 16.06 -17.31 6.05
C ALA A 119 16.84 -16.69 4.88
N THR A 120 16.61 -15.41 4.57
CA THR A 120 17.22 -14.72 3.44
C THR A 120 17.76 -13.34 3.86
N ASP A 121 18.66 -12.77 3.05
CA ASP A 121 19.18 -11.40 3.24
C ASP A 121 18.28 -10.34 2.59
N ALA A 122 17.03 -10.69 2.23
CA ALA A 122 16.10 -9.78 1.58
C ALA A 122 15.74 -8.60 2.51
N PRO A 123 15.70 -7.36 2.00
CA PRO A 123 15.31 -6.22 2.80
C PRO A 123 13.83 -6.30 3.18
N ARG A 124 13.51 -6.11 4.47
CA ARG A 124 12.13 -6.07 4.96
C ARG A 124 11.39 -4.81 4.48
N MET A 125 10.08 -4.88 4.47
CA MET A 125 9.19 -3.78 4.06
C MET A 125 9.43 -2.48 4.85
N SER A 126 9.82 -2.59 6.12
CA SER A 126 10.16 -1.45 6.98
C SER A 126 11.33 -0.59 6.46
N THR A 127 12.13 -1.10 5.52
CA THR A 127 13.22 -0.34 4.91
C THR A 127 12.75 0.72 3.91
N GLY A 128 11.50 0.64 3.42
CA GLY A 128 10.93 1.54 2.41
C GLY A 128 11.61 1.44 1.02
N ARG A 129 12.39 0.39 0.76
CA ARG A 129 13.08 0.19 -0.51
C ARG A 129 12.21 -0.59 -1.49
N VAL A 130 12.26 -0.25 -2.78
CA VAL A 130 11.58 -1.03 -3.83
C VAL A 130 12.03 -2.49 -3.81
N ALA A 131 13.30 -2.76 -3.53
CA ALA A 131 13.83 -4.12 -3.40
C ALA A 131 13.12 -4.97 -2.34
N SER A 132 12.49 -4.36 -1.33
CA SER A 132 11.71 -5.09 -0.32
C SER A 132 10.40 -5.66 -0.85
N LEU A 133 9.96 -5.23 -2.02
CA LEU A 133 8.79 -5.79 -2.71
C LEU A 133 9.09 -7.10 -3.44
N ASN A 134 10.37 -7.43 -3.66
CA ASN A 134 10.81 -8.65 -4.34
C ASN A 134 10.70 -9.87 -3.40
N THR A 135 9.48 -10.21 -3.01
CA THR A 135 9.17 -11.37 -2.18
C THR A 135 8.55 -12.48 -3.02
N PRO A 136 8.62 -13.76 -2.60
CA PRO A 136 7.82 -14.79 -3.21
C PRO A 136 6.33 -14.56 -2.96
N LEU A 137 5.52 -15.17 -3.80
CA LEU A 137 4.09 -15.30 -3.59
C LEU A 137 3.82 -16.40 -2.56
N MET A 138 2.76 -16.26 -1.77
CA MET A 138 2.31 -17.29 -0.82
C MET A 138 1.34 -18.30 -1.46
N PHE A 139 0.87 -18.03 -2.67
CA PHE A 139 -0.01 -18.89 -3.46
C PHE A 139 -0.06 -18.44 -4.92
N ASP A 140 -0.59 -19.28 -5.79
CA ASP A 140 -0.75 -18.97 -7.21
C ASP A 140 -1.74 -17.80 -7.41
N PRO A 141 -1.42 -16.81 -8.27
CA PRO A 141 -2.28 -15.66 -8.54
C PRO A 141 -3.71 -16.05 -8.92
N GLY A 142 -4.68 -15.35 -8.35
CA GLY A 142 -6.10 -15.53 -8.60
C GLY A 142 -6.77 -16.66 -7.79
N THR A 143 -6.02 -17.45 -7.00
CA THR A 143 -6.60 -18.63 -6.33
C THR A 143 -7.24 -18.33 -4.97
N ARG A 144 -6.83 -17.26 -4.29
CA ARG A 144 -7.42 -16.82 -3.02
C ARG A 144 -7.12 -15.36 -2.74
N TRP A 145 -7.75 -14.81 -1.73
CA TRP A 145 -7.49 -13.47 -1.22
C TRP A 145 -6.50 -13.51 -0.04
N HIS A 146 -5.54 -12.60 -0.05
CA HIS A 146 -4.64 -12.36 1.09
C HIS A 146 -4.11 -10.93 1.06
N TYR A 147 -4.29 -10.20 2.14
CA TYR A 147 -3.83 -8.83 2.26
C TYR A 147 -2.31 -8.72 2.17
N GLY A 148 -1.79 -7.92 1.26
CA GLY A 148 -0.36 -7.81 1.02
C GLY A 148 0.04 -6.60 0.17
N ILE A 149 1.28 -6.64 -0.31
CA ILE A 149 1.98 -5.56 -1.03
C ILE A 149 1.53 -5.35 -2.48
N GLY A 150 0.43 -5.98 -2.91
CA GLY A 150 -0.01 -5.85 -4.31
C GLY A 150 -0.22 -4.40 -4.75
N ILE A 151 -0.80 -3.56 -3.89
CA ILE A 151 -1.06 -2.14 -4.23
C ILE A 151 0.22 -1.31 -4.23
N ASP A 152 1.26 -1.70 -3.52
CA ASP A 152 2.59 -1.08 -3.62
C ASP A 152 3.16 -1.29 -5.03
N TRP A 153 3.05 -2.51 -5.58
CA TRP A 153 3.40 -2.79 -6.98
C TRP A 153 2.53 -2.01 -7.97
N ALA A 154 1.23 -1.87 -7.72
CA ALA A 154 0.35 -1.05 -8.56
C ALA A 154 0.80 0.43 -8.58
N GLY A 155 1.28 0.96 -7.46
CA GLY A 155 1.91 2.28 -7.38
C GLY A 155 3.18 2.38 -8.24
N ILE A 156 4.05 1.39 -8.21
CA ILE A 156 5.25 1.32 -9.07
C ILE A 156 4.86 1.25 -10.55
N ILE A 157 3.84 0.49 -10.91
CA ILE A 157 3.31 0.43 -12.29
C ILE A 157 2.83 1.82 -12.73
N LEU A 158 2.07 2.53 -11.88
CA LEU A 158 1.62 3.89 -12.15
C LEU A 158 2.83 4.80 -12.45
N GLU A 159 3.85 4.83 -11.57
CA GLU A 159 5.05 5.65 -11.79
C GLU A 159 5.74 5.35 -13.11
N ARG A 160 5.79 4.09 -13.52
CA ARG A 160 6.44 3.67 -14.76
C ARG A 160 5.69 4.11 -16.01
N VAL A 161 4.38 3.96 -15.99
CA VAL A 161 3.53 4.31 -17.13
C VAL A 161 3.44 5.83 -17.30
N THR A 162 3.27 6.56 -16.21
CA THR A 162 3.14 8.03 -16.26
C THR A 162 4.45 8.78 -16.29
N LYS A 163 5.57 8.16 -15.88
CA LYS A 163 6.86 8.79 -15.64
C LYS A 163 6.82 9.87 -14.54
N SER A 164 5.77 9.88 -13.73
CA SER A 164 5.58 10.76 -12.58
C SER A 164 5.76 9.97 -11.28
N LYS A 165 6.23 10.62 -10.22
CA LYS A 165 6.22 10.01 -8.90
C LYS A 165 4.79 9.85 -8.39
N LEU A 166 4.53 8.80 -7.63
CA LEU A 166 3.19 8.50 -7.11
C LEU A 166 2.59 9.70 -6.35
N GLY A 167 3.40 10.38 -5.55
CA GLY A 167 2.97 11.56 -4.80
C GLY A 167 2.63 12.76 -5.69
N ASP A 168 3.41 12.99 -6.74
CA ASP A 168 3.18 14.07 -7.70
C ASP A 168 1.91 13.79 -8.53
N TYR A 169 1.73 12.53 -8.97
CA TYR A 169 0.51 12.12 -9.65
C TYR A 169 -0.73 12.30 -8.76
N PHE A 170 -0.64 11.90 -7.49
CA PHE A 170 -1.74 12.12 -6.55
C PHE A 170 -2.06 13.61 -6.38
N ALA A 171 -1.04 14.44 -6.19
CA ALA A 171 -1.23 15.88 -6.03
C ALA A 171 -1.99 16.46 -7.23
N GLU A 172 -1.46 16.25 -8.43
CA GLU A 172 -1.98 16.85 -9.66
C GLU A 172 -3.38 16.33 -10.05
N HIS A 173 -3.61 15.01 -9.96
CA HIS A 173 -4.79 14.39 -10.55
C HIS A 173 -5.90 14.05 -9.57
N LEU A 174 -5.64 14.09 -8.26
CA LEU A 174 -6.61 13.72 -7.23
C LEU A 174 -6.72 14.76 -6.12
N LEU A 175 -5.59 15.08 -5.45
CA LEU A 175 -5.64 15.82 -4.20
C LEU A 175 -5.96 17.30 -4.42
N GLU A 176 -5.28 17.97 -5.34
CA GLU A 176 -5.54 19.37 -5.69
C GLU A 176 -6.95 19.59 -6.27
N PRO A 177 -7.40 18.78 -7.26
CA PRO A 177 -8.76 18.89 -7.78
C PRO A 177 -9.85 18.69 -6.73
N LEU A 178 -9.58 17.88 -5.68
CA LEU A 178 -10.51 17.63 -4.58
C LEU A 178 -10.33 18.56 -3.39
N GLY A 179 -9.38 19.51 -3.44
CA GLY A 179 -9.06 20.42 -2.35
C GLY A 179 -8.46 19.74 -1.12
N MET A 180 -7.84 18.58 -1.26
CA MET A 180 -7.22 17.80 -0.18
C MET A 180 -5.80 18.30 0.13
N VAL A 181 -5.70 19.58 0.51
CA VAL A 181 -4.43 20.31 0.68
C VAL A 181 -3.51 19.79 1.79
N ASP A 182 -4.06 19.06 2.75
CA ASP A 182 -3.33 18.48 3.88
C ASP A 182 -3.11 16.95 3.71
N THR A 183 -3.15 16.46 2.48
CA THR A 183 -2.92 15.03 2.17
C THR A 183 -1.71 14.88 1.26
N GLY A 184 -0.79 13.96 1.61
CA GLY A 184 0.40 13.72 0.82
C GLY A 184 1.39 12.77 1.50
N PHE A 185 2.49 12.46 0.83
CA PHE A 185 3.55 11.60 1.37
C PHE A 185 4.58 12.35 2.22
N ALA A 186 4.56 13.68 2.20
CA ALA A 186 5.42 14.52 3.02
C ALA A 186 4.59 15.58 3.76
N CYS A 187 4.94 15.84 5.01
CA CYS A 187 4.30 16.89 5.78
C CYS A 187 4.95 18.25 5.46
N THR A 188 4.15 19.25 5.17
CA THR A 188 4.59 20.65 5.16
C THR A 188 4.88 21.13 6.59
N PRO A 189 5.58 22.26 6.80
CA PRO A 189 5.76 22.84 8.13
C PRO A 189 4.43 23.03 8.88
N ASN A 190 3.40 23.55 8.20
CA ASN A 190 2.06 23.73 8.78
C ASN A 190 1.39 22.40 9.18
N MET A 191 1.56 21.33 8.37
CA MET A 191 1.06 20.01 8.72
C MET A 191 1.78 19.44 9.95
N LEU A 192 3.10 19.67 10.09
CA LEU A 192 3.88 19.19 11.24
C LEU A 192 3.39 19.80 12.56
N GLU A 193 3.01 21.08 12.58
CA GLU A 193 2.48 21.76 13.77
C GLU A 193 1.15 21.17 14.25
N ARG A 194 0.37 20.60 13.33
CA ARG A 194 -0.96 20.02 13.59
C ARG A 194 -0.97 18.49 13.64
N LYS A 195 0.19 17.84 13.49
CA LYS A 195 0.29 16.41 13.37
C LYS A 195 0.04 15.70 14.69
N ALA A 196 -0.80 14.67 14.67
CA ALA A 196 -0.94 13.71 15.77
C ALA A 196 0.20 12.71 15.79
N SER A 197 0.65 12.32 16.98
CA SER A 197 1.55 11.20 17.18
C SER A 197 0.84 9.87 16.97
N MET A 198 1.57 8.87 16.46
CA MET A 198 1.08 7.50 16.45
C MET A 198 1.35 6.86 17.81
N HIS A 199 0.35 6.19 18.36
CA HIS A 199 0.44 5.49 19.63
C HIS A 199 0.18 4.00 19.42
N LEU A 200 0.95 3.15 20.07
CA LEU A 200 0.69 1.73 20.17
C LEU A 200 -0.03 1.45 21.49
N ARG A 201 -1.15 0.72 21.41
CA ARG A 201 -1.79 0.21 22.61
C ARG A 201 -0.99 -0.98 23.12
N THR A 202 -0.49 -0.88 24.36
CA THR A 202 0.11 -2.01 25.05
C THR A 202 -0.96 -2.95 25.60
N PRO A 203 -0.64 -4.24 25.82
CA PRO A 203 -1.61 -5.24 26.30
C PRO A 203 -2.05 -5.07 27.76
N ASP A 204 -1.66 -4.02 28.47
CA ASP A 204 -1.96 -3.82 29.90
C ASP A 204 -3.37 -3.29 30.13
#